data_7b6e051961041af7dcfafb7442593ab1
#
_entry.id   7b6e051961041af7dcfafb7442593ab1
#
_cell.length_a   1.000
_cell.length_b   1.000
_cell.length_c   1.000
_cell.angle_alpha   90.00
_cell.angle_beta   90.00
_cell.angle_gamma   90.00
#
_symmetry.space_group_name_H-M   'P 1'
#
loop_
_entity.id
_entity.type
_entity.pdbx_description
1 polymer ?
#
loop_
_entity_poly.entity_id
_entity_poly.type
_entity_poly.pdbx_seq_one_letter_code
_entity_poly.pdbx_strand_id
1 'polypeptide(L)'
;MRPIFAYCLALGTLLLYVSFNIHNNKAPLNYRSEIYADKAGYYVYLPALFLYDFNPNKFPNKVDSISGQGFLFVKSNPKKSNTVVFTKYPCGVAILDAPFFGITHIYCKITNQPTDGFSIPYHRMRSVSAWFYGMLGLFLVLLTLKRKTQLPTRVILLGTTLFLLGTNLIYYLVKDAGLSHNYSFFLVALLVYFKTLVFDSQKTGHYLLLGLIVGLLVLVRPINVVFVGLLVFWDLQRPRDAIQLVMGNLARWLLFAGVVFLLFIPQLLYYQYAFGQYVNYAYGNETFLFWKNPKLAHVFFAFQNGW
;
A
#
# COMPACT_ATOMS: atom_id res chain seq x y z
N MET A 1 27.51 -5.40 1.98
CA MET A 1 26.51 -4.41 2.43
C MET A 1 26.73 -3.01 1.84
N ARG A 2 27.94 -2.42 1.98
CA ARG A 2 28.25 -1.07 1.45
C ARG A 2 27.83 -0.83 -0.03
N PRO A 3 28.17 -1.70 -1.01
CA PRO A 3 27.80 -1.45 -2.41
C PRO A 3 26.29 -1.50 -2.66
N ILE A 4 25.54 -2.35 -1.95
CA ILE A 4 24.08 -2.41 -2.06
C ILE A 4 23.44 -1.12 -1.52
N PHE A 5 23.93 -0.62 -0.39
CA PHE A 5 23.43 0.62 0.18
C PHE A 5 23.72 1.83 -0.73
N ALA A 6 24.95 1.95 -1.22
CA ALA A 6 25.33 3.02 -2.16
C ALA A 6 24.50 2.99 -3.45
N TYR A 7 24.26 1.80 -4.00
CA TYR A 7 23.39 1.59 -5.15
C TYR A 7 21.95 2.07 -4.86
N CYS A 8 21.35 1.64 -3.75
CA CYS A 8 19.99 2.06 -3.41
C CYS A 8 19.90 3.57 -3.17
N LEU A 9 20.91 4.17 -2.57
CA LEU A 9 20.95 5.61 -2.36
C LEU A 9 21.02 6.37 -3.70
N ALA A 10 21.96 6.00 -4.58
CA ALA A 10 22.11 6.65 -5.88
C ALA A 10 20.87 6.48 -6.76
N LEU A 11 20.37 5.24 -6.88
CA LEU A 11 19.17 4.94 -7.64
C LEU A 11 17.94 5.65 -7.07
N GLY A 12 17.77 5.61 -5.74
CA GLY A 12 16.66 6.25 -5.06
C GLY A 12 16.66 7.76 -5.26
N THR A 13 17.81 8.42 -5.13
CA THR A 13 17.94 9.86 -5.38
C THR A 13 17.56 10.21 -6.82
N LEU A 14 18.02 9.41 -7.79
CA LEU A 14 17.68 9.60 -9.21
C LEU A 14 16.16 9.46 -9.43
N LEU A 15 15.54 8.40 -8.90
CA LEU A 15 14.11 8.14 -9.09
C LEU A 15 13.25 9.21 -8.42
N LEU A 16 13.64 9.69 -7.22
CA LEU A 16 12.92 10.77 -6.54
C LEU A 16 13.02 12.08 -7.33
N TYR A 17 14.22 12.40 -7.84
CA TYR A 17 14.42 13.55 -8.71
C TYR A 17 13.54 13.49 -9.96
N VAL A 18 13.52 12.34 -10.65
CA VAL A 18 12.68 12.13 -11.83
C VAL A 18 11.18 12.23 -11.48
N SER A 19 10.74 11.64 -10.36
CA SER A 19 9.38 11.74 -9.88
C SER A 19 8.94 13.20 -9.68
N PHE A 20 9.75 14.01 -9.01
CA PHE A 20 9.43 15.43 -8.79
C PHE A 20 9.42 16.28 -10.07
N ASN A 21 10.17 15.88 -11.10
CA ASN A 21 10.15 16.58 -12.39
C ASN A 21 8.95 16.17 -13.26
N ILE A 22 8.48 14.93 -13.15
CA ILE A 22 7.30 14.46 -13.88
C ILE A 22 6.02 15.03 -13.26
N HIS A 23 5.92 15.08 -11.93
CA HIS A 23 4.78 15.62 -11.22
C HIS A 23 4.83 17.14 -11.17
N ASN A 24 4.13 17.77 -12.12
CA ASN A 24 3.95 19.20 -12.10
C ASN A 24 2.90 19.61 -11.07
N ASN A 25 3.35 19.81 -9.82
CA ASN A 25 2.49 20.18 -8.70
C ASN A 25 1.97 21.63 -8.75
N LYS A 26 2.08 22.32 -9.88
CA LYS A 26 1.52 23.68 -10.07
C LYS A 26 -0.02 23.67 -10.08
N ALA A 27 -0.62 22.55 -10.45
CA ALA A 27 -2.06 22.35 -10.42
C ALA A 27 -2.40 21.10 -9.61
N PRO A 28 -2.52 21.20 -8.27
CA PRO A 28 -2.97 20.09 -7.45
C PRO A 28 -4.38 19.64 -7.86
N LEU A 29 -4.75 18.41 -7.49
CA LEU A 29 -6.07 17.83 -7.77
C LEU A 29 -6.40 17.69 -9.27
N ASN A 30 -5.45 17.19 -10.04
CA ASN A 30 -5.65 16.76 -11.42
C ASN A 30 -5.08 15.36 -11.63
N TYR A 31 -5.27 14.75 -12.81
CA TYR A 31 -4.83 13.39 -13.12
C TYR A 31 -3.32 13.13 -12.98
N ARG A 32 -2.49 14.17 -12.93
CA ARG A 32 -1.03 14.09 -12.69
C ARG A 32 -0.67 14.22 -11.23
N SER A 33 -1.63 14.52 -10.35
CA SER A 33 -1.37 14.70 -8.93
C SER A 33 -1.46 13.38 -8.15
N GLU A 34 -0.84 13.35 -6.96
CA GLU A 34 -0.83 12.18 -6.10
C GLU A 34 -2.05 12.08 -5.16
N ILE A 35 -2.95 13.07 -5.19
CA ILE A 35 -4.24 13.06 -4.50
C ILE A 35 -5.32 13.25 -5.56
N TYR A 36 -5.52 12.24 -6.41
CA TYR A 36 -6.52 12.26 -7.48
C TYR A 36 -7.01 10.85 -7.78
N ALA A 37 -8.30 10.69 -8.07
CA ALA A 37 -8.96 9.40 -8.34
C ALA A 37 -8.64 8.36 -7.26
N ASP A 38 -8.26 7.14 -7.62
CA ASP A 38 -7.96 6.05 -6.68
C ASP A 38 -6.96 6.47 -5.60
N LYS A 39 -5.96 7.28 -5.95
CA LYS A 39 -4.96 7.80 -5.02
C LYS A 39 -5.58 8.64 -3.91
N ALA A 40 -6.54 9.49 -4.24
CA ALA A 40 -7.29 10.26 -3.26
C ALA A 40 -8.13 9.37 -2.34
N GLY A 41 -8.67 8.28 -2.88
CA GLY A 41 -9.46 7.33 -2.10
C GLY A 41 -8.66 6.57 -1.05
N TYR A 42 -7.41 6.21 -1.35
CA TYR A 42 -6.49 5.64 -0.34
C TYR A 42 -6.06 6.66 0.70
N TYR A 43 -5.95 7.92 0.31
CA TYR A 43 -5.39 8.99 1.13
C TYR A 43 -6.39 9.62 2.11
N VAL A 44 -7.66 9.73 1.73
CA VAL A 44 -8.66 10.56 2.41
C VAL A 44 -8.84 10.27 3.90
N TYR A 45 -8.52 9.06 4.35
CA TYR A 45 -8.57 8.69 5.77
C TYR A 45 -7.73 9.63 6.66
N LEU A 46 -6.59 10.13 6.16
CA LEU A 46 -5.69 10.97 6.93
C LEU A 46 -6.29 12.35 7.21
N PRO A 47 -6.66 13.17 6.20
CA PRO A 47 -7.32 14.42 6.49
C PRO A 47 -8.68 14.21 7.16
N ALA A 48 -9.44 13.16 6.83
CA ALA A 48 -10.71 12.86 7.49
C ALA A 48 -10.54 12.66 9.00
N LEU A 49 -9.54 11.88 9.41
CA LEU A 49 -9.30 11.58 10.83
C LEU A 49 -8.64 12.75 11.57
N PHE A 50 -7.58 13.32 11.00
CA PHE A 50 -6.71 14.26 11.74
C PHE A 50 -7.12 15.73 11.63
N LEU A 51 -7.92 16.11 10.61
CA LEU A 51 -8.27 17.50 10.37
C LEU A 51 -9.78 17.76 10.40
N TYR A 52 -10.60 16.79 10.00
CA TYR A 52 -12.01 17.03 9.72
C TYR A 52 -12.98 16.16 10.53
N ASP A 53 -12.49 15.32 11.46
CA ASP A 53 -13.29 14.45 12.35
C ASP A 53 -14.31 13.59 11.58
N PHE A 54 -13.97 13.15 10.37
CA PHE A 54 -14.88 12.47 9.43
C PHE A 54 -16.18 13.24 9.14
N ASN A 55 -16.19 14.56 9.33
CA ASN A 55 -17.34 15.42 9.05
C ASN A 55 -17.24 16.06 7.66
N PRO A 56 -18.05 15.66 6.66
CA PRO A 56 -18.01 16.19 5.30
C PRO A 56 -18.13 17.73 5.22
N ASN A 57 -18.87 18.35 6.16
CA ASN A 57 -19.09 19.79 6.16
C ASN A 57 -17.85 20.62 6.56
N LYS A 58 -16.83 19.97 7.13
CA LYS A 58 -15.57 20.62 7.50
C LYS A 58 -14.53 20.58 6.35
N PHE A 59 -14.74 19.75 5.34
CA PHE A 59 -13.80 19.60 4.22
C PHE A 59 -13.79 20.85 3.33
N PRO A 60 -12.70 21.09 2.59
CA PRO A 60 -12.67 22.11 1.55
C PRO A 60 -13.79 21.91 0.53
N ASN A 61 -14.38 23.01 0.08
CA ASN A 61 -15.54 22.98 -0.79
C ASN A 61 -15.25 22.19 -2.09
N LYS A 62 -16.12 21.26 -2.47
CA LYS A 62 -16.04 20.42 -3.70
C LYS A 62 -14.76 19.59 -3.81
N VAL A 63 -14.03 19.36 -2.71
CA VAL A 63 -12.76 18.63 -2.77
C VAL A 63 -12.93 17.19 -3.28
N ASP A 64 -14.05 16.53 -2.99
CA ASP A 64 -14.40 15.20 -3.50
C ASP A 64 -14.50 15.17 -5.03
N SER A 65 -15.20 16.14 -5.62
CA SER A 65 -15.34 16.26 -7.07
C SER A 65 -14.01 16.65 -7.75
N ILE A 66 -13.30 17.64 -7.19
CA ILE A 66 -12.02 18.13 -7.72
C ILE A 66 -10.93 17.06 -7.63
N SER A 67 -10.97 16.19 -6.62
CA SER A 67 -10.04 15.06 -6.47
C SER A 67 -10.37 13.86 -7.36
N GLY A 68 -11.22 14.03 -8.37
CA GLY A 68 -11.54 12.97 -9.34
C GLY A 68 -12.38 11.84 -8.76
N GLN A 69 -13.22 12.14 -7.77
CA GLN A 69 -14.16 11.21 -7.13
C GLN A 69 -13.49 9.96 -6.52
N GLY A 70 -12.24 10.06 -6.10
CA GLY A 70 -11.55 8.99 -5.38
C GLY A 70 -12.20 8.69 -4.03
N PHE A 71 -12.87 9.67 -3.46
CA PHE A 71 -13.80 9.59 -2.33
C PHE A 71 -15.01 10.48 -2.61
N LEU A 72 -16.09 10.27 -1.89
CA LEU A 72 -17.37 10.96 -2.10
C LEU A 72 -17.99 11.36 -0.76
N PHE A 73 -18.81 12.38 -0.78
CA PHE A 73 -19.71 12.72 0.33
C PHE A 73 -21.10 12.18 0.01
N VAL A 74 -21.46 11.06 0.63
CA VAL A 74 -22.70 10.33 0.35
C VAL A 74 -23.55 10.15 1.59
N LYS A 75 -24.86 9.97 1.41
CA LYS A 75 -25.73 9.56 2.52
C LYS A 75 -25.47 8.10 2.89
N SER A 76 -25.03 7.85 4.12
CA SER A 76 -24.59 6.53 4.62
C SER A 76 -25.71 5.48 4.61
N ASN A 77 -26.95 5.90 4.81
CA ASN A 77 -28.11 5.02 4.86
C ASN A 77 -29.34 5.79 4.43
N PRO A 78 -30.25 5.22 3.62
CA PRO A 78 -31.52 5.85 3.29
C PRO A 78 -32.34 6.28 4.49
N LYS A 79 -32.15 5.62 5.67
CA LYS A 79 -32.86 5.91 6.93
C LYS A 79 -32.12 6.94 7.82
N LYS A 80 -30.84 7.29 7.54
CA LYS A 80 -30.08 8.29 8.27
C LYS A 80 -29.82 9.48 7.35
N SER A 81 -30.13 10.68 7.79
CA SER A 81 -29.91 11.93 7.03
C SER A 81 -28.43 12.35 6.95
N ASN A 82 -27.54 11.65 7.66
CA ASN A 82 -26.15 12.03 7.80
C ASN A 82 -25.35 11.71 6.54
N THR A 83 -24.67 12.72 6.01
CA THR A 83 -23.65 12.55 4.97
C THR A 83 -22.35 12.04 5.60
N VAL A 84 -21.68 11.13 4.91
CA VAL A 84 -20.43 10.51 5.35
C VAL A 84 -19.34 10.65 4.30
N VAL A 85 -18.09 10.60 4.72
CA VAL A 85 -16.93 10.50 3.83
C VAL A 85 -16.82 9.05 3.38
N PHE A 86 -17.09 8.79 2.11
CA PHE A 86 -17.07 7.46 1.54
C PHE A 86 -15.86 7.24 0.66
N THR A 87 -15.15 6.13 0.87
CA THR A 87 -14.17 5.58 -0.06
C THR A 87 -14.29 4.06 -0.11
N LYS A 88 -14.09 3.48 -1.30
CA LYS A 88 -14.10 2.02 -1.49
C LYS A 88 -12.77 1.36 -1.11
N TYR A 89 -11.71 2.14 -0.96
CA TYR A 89 -10.36 1.63 -0.71
C TYR A 89 -10.13 1.34 0.77
N PRO A 90 -9.35 0.29 1.12
CA PRO A 90 -8.99 0.03 2.51
C PRO A 90 -7.96 1.03 3.04
N CYS A 91 -7.92 1.17 4.39
CA CYS A 91 -7.09 2.17 5.07
C CYS A 91 -5.58 1.84 5.15
N GLY A 92 -5.13 0.69 4.66
CA GLY A 92 -3.74 0.24 4.83
C GLY A 92 -2.69 1.19 4.27
N VAL A 93 -2.94 1.81 3.11
CA VAL A 93 -2.04 2.83 2.55
C VAL A 93 -2.01 4.07 3.45
N ALA A 94 -3.17 4.52 3.95
CA ALA A 94 -3.22 5.65 4.87
C ALA A 94 -2.44 5.39 6.16
N ILE A 95 -2.49 4.18 6.71
CA ILE A 95 -1.70 3.80 7.90
C ILE A 95 -0.20 3.97 7.63
N LEU A 96 0.27 3.49 6.46
CA LEU A 96 1.68 3.61 6.07
C LEU A 96 2.07 5.07 5.76
N ASP A 97 1.17 5.88 5.24
CA ASP A 97 1.39 7.29 4.97
C ASP A 97 1.29 8.19 6.21
N ALA A 98 0.67 7.72 7.29
CA ALA A 98 0.40 8.55 8.47
C ALA A 98 1.64 9.25 9.05
N PRO A 99 2.83 8.63 9.16
CA PRO A 99 4.03 9.31 9.63
C PRO A 99 4.44 10.47 8.72
N PHE A 100 4.37 10.25 7.40
CA PHE A 100 4.71 11.26 6.40
C PHE A 100 3.70 12.41 6.41
N PHE A 101 2.42 12.11 6.56
CA PHE A 101 1.36 13.11 6.72
C PHE A 101 1.61 13.99 7.94
N GLY A 102 1.92 13.39 9.09
CA GLY A 102 2.21 14.12 10.33
C GLY A 102 3.39 15.07 10.19
N ILE A 103 4.52 14.57 9.60
CA ILE A 103 5.71 15.38 9.32
C ILE A 103 5.34 16.55 8.39
N THR A 104 4.61 16.28 7.31
CA THR A 104 4.21 17.32 6.35
C THR A 104 3.28 18.35 6.99
N HIS A 105 2.35 17.91 7.83
CA HIS A 105 1.44 18.83 8.52
C HIS A 105 2.20 19.77 9.48
N ILE A 106 3.19 19.24 10.22
CA ILE A 106 4.08 20.05 11.06
C ILE A 106 4.90 21.02 10.19
N TYR A 107 5.46 20.55 9.08
CA TYR A 107 6.18 21.40 8.13
C TYR A 107 5.31 22.55 7.62
N CYS A 108 4.06 22.27 7.21
CA CYS A 108 3.13 23.31 6.75
C CYS A 108 2.84 24.36 7.83
N LYS A 109 2.68 23.92 9.09
CA LYS A 109 2.50 24.85 10.22
C LYS A 109 3.71 25.78 10.44
N ILE A 110 4.92 25.22 10.39
CA ILE A 110 6.16 25.98 10.62
C ILE A 110 6.43 26.96 9.46
N THR A 111 6.11 26.57 8.22
CA THR A 111 6.38 27.36 7.01
C THR A 111 5.20 28.22 6.55
N ASN A 112 4.15 28.33 7.35
CA ASN A 112 2.92 29.07 7.03
C ASN A 112 2.29 28.64 5.68
N GLN A 113 2.42 27.34 5.31
CA GLN A 113 1.73 26.75 4.18
C GLN A 113 0.32 26.30 4.58
N PRO A 114 -0.62 26.15 3.62
CA PRO A 114 -1.95 25.65 3.93
C PRO A 114 -1.92 24.27 4.61
N THR A 115 -2.67 24.14 5.72
CA THR A 115 -2.75 22.91 6.54
C THR A 115 -4.02 22.11 6.25
N ASP A 116 -4.51 22.18 5.01
CA ASP A 116 -5.79 21.62 4.54
C ASP A 116 -5.75 20.12 4.18
N GLY A 117 -4.56 19.51 4.20
CA GLY A 117 -4.40 18.12 3.79
C GLY A 117 -4.43 17.89 2.26
N PHE A 118 -4.67 18.92 1.45
CA PHE A 118 -4.84 18.79 -0.02
C PHE A 118 -3.95 19.73 -0.83
N SER A 119 -3.20 20.61 -0.20
CA SER A 119 -2.26 21.53 -0.84
C SER A 119 -0.99 20.80 -1.33
N ILE A 120 -0.17 21.50 -2.11
CA ILE A 120 1.03 20.95 -2.80
C ILE A 120 1.97 20.16 -1.87
N PRO A 121 2.27 20.58 -0.63
CA PRO A 121 3.13 19.79 0.26
C PRO A 121 2.61 18.36 0.50
N TYR A 122 1.30 18.17 0.59
CA TYR A 122 0.70 16.84 0.80
C TYR A 122 0.78 15.96 -0.45
N HIS A 123 0.68 16.52 -1.65
CA HIS A 123 0.94 15.79 -2.90
C HIS A 123 2.40 15.30 -2.97
N ARG A 124 3.35 16.18 -2.65
CA ARG A 124 4.78 15.83 -2.61
C ARG A 124 5.08 14.76 -1.56
N MET A 125 4.44 14.87 -0.40
CA MET A 125 4.54 13.86 0.66
C MET A 125 4.14 12.46 0.15
N ARG A 126 3.05 12.36 -0.63
CA ARG A 126 2.60 11.09 -1.21
C ARG A 126 3.67 10.47 -2.13
N SER A 127 4.31 11.28 -2.97
CA SER A 127 5.44 10.83 -3.80
C SER A 127 6.61 10.34 -2.94
N VAL A 128 6.97 11.09 -1.88
CA VAL A 128 8.07 10.72 -0.97
C VAL A 128 7.76 9.43 -0.22
N SER A 129 6.55 9.27 0.31
CA SER A 129 6.13 8.07 1.02
C SER A 129 6.18 6.83 0.12
N ALA A 130 5.58 6.90 -1.05
CA ALA A 130 5.57 5.79 -2.00
C ALA A 130 6.99 5.43 -2.49
N TRP A 131 7.83 6.43 -2.76
CA TRP A 131 9.24 6.26 -3.07
C TRP A 131 9.98 5.55 -1.92
N PHE A 132 9.79 6.01 -0.68
CA PHE A 132 10.44 5.43 0.49
C PHE A 132 10.11 3.94 0.63
N TYR A 133 8.84 3.58 0.60
CA TYR A 133 8.42 2.18 0.72
C TYR A 133 8.86 1.35 -0.48
N GLY A 134 8.79 1.86 -1.70
CA GLY A 134 9.25 1.14 -2.87
C GLY A 134 10.76 0.90 -2.86
N MET A 135 11.57 1.88 -2.47
CA MET A 135 13.02 1.73 -2.33
C MET A 135 13.39 0.79 -1.18
N LEU A 136 12.66 0.84 -0.08
CA LEU A 136 12.85 -0.10 1.03
C LEU A 136 12.51 -1.54 0.59
N GLY A 137 11.46 -1.72 -0.20
CA GLY A 137 11.12 -3.01 -0.83
C GLY A 137 12.25 -3.52 -1.72
N LEU A 138 12.80 -2.67 -2.59
CA LEU A 138 13.92 -3.01 -3.47
C LEU A 138 15.16 -3.41 -2.66
N PHE A 139 15.47 -2.68 -1.60
CA PHE A 139 16.55 -3.01 -0.68
C PHE A 139 16.38 -4.38 -0.04
N LEU A 140 15.15 -4.72 0.41
CA LEU A 140 14.83 -6.02 0.98
C LEU A 140 14.96 -7.15 -0.05
N VAL A 141 14.58 -6.93 -1.31
CA VAL A 141 14.82 -7.89 -2.41
C VAL A 141 16.32 -8.13 -2.58
N LEU A 142 17.13 -7.08 -2.63
CA LEU A 142 18.60 -7.20 -2.73
C LEU A 142 19.19 -7.98 -1.56
N LEU A 143 18.75 -7.71 -0.33
CA LEU A 143 19.18 -8.45 0.85
C LEU A 143 18.77 -9.92 0.79
N THR A 144 17.57 -10.21 0.35
CA THR A 144 17.05 -11.58 0.20
C THR A 144 17.87 -12.35 -0.82
N LEU A 145 18.11 -11.77 -2.00
CA LEU A 145 18.93 -12.39 -3.04
C LEU A 145 20.37 -12.63 -2.56
N LYS A 146 20.98 -11.63 -1.91
CA LYS A 146 22.34 -11.78 -1.37
C LYS A 146 22.43 -12.85 -0.31
N ARG A 147 21.38 -13.06 0.49
CA ARG A 147 21.33 -14.09 1.54
C ARG A 147 21.06 -15.49 0.98
N LYS A 148 20.19 -15.59 -0.03
CA LYS A 148 19.68 -16.88 -0.52
C LYS A 148 20.41 -17.43 -1.74
N THR A 149 21.27 -16.61 -2.40
CA THR A 149 22.02 -17.04 -3.57
C THR A 149 23.53 -16.86 -3.39
N GLN A 150 24.31 -17.64 -4.16
CA GLN A 150 25.77 -17.48 -4.24
C GLN A 150 26.18 -16.49 -5.36
N LEU A 151 25.23 -15.75 -5.92
CA LEU A 151 25.50 -14.84 -7.03
C LEU A 151 26.41 -13.68 -6.61
N PRO A 152 27.35 -13.27 -7.48
CA PRO A 152 28.14 -12.06 -7.26
C PRO A 152 27.24 -10.84 -7.09
N THR A 153 27.62 -9.91 -6.21
CA THR A 153 26.83 -8.69 -5.94
C THR A 153 26.54 -7.90 -7.23
N ARG A 154 27.47 -7.84 -8.18
CA ARG A 154 27.26 -7.15 -9.46
C ARG A 154 26.10 -7.75 -10.27
N VAL A 155 25.99 -9.08 -10.30
CA VAL A 155 24.90 -9.78 -10.98
C VAL A 155 23.55 -9.50 -10.29
N ILE A 156 23.53 -9.51 -8.96
CA ILE A 156 22.32 -9.18 -8.18
C ILE A 156 21.87 -7.75 -8.48
N LEU A 157 22.79 -6.77 -8.47
CA LEU A 157 22.47 -5.38 -8.76
C LEU A 157 21.95 -5.19 -10.20
N LEU A 158 22.61 -5.81 -11.18
CA LEU A 158 22.18 -5.76 -12.58
C LEU A 158 20.79 -6.38 -12.75
N GLY A 159 20.58 -7.59 -12.24
CA GLY A 159 19.28 -8.27 -12.31
C GLY A 159 18.16 -7.46 -11.64
N THR A 160 18.44 -6.82 -10.50
CA THR A 160 17.47 -5.97 -9.82
C THR A 160 17.19 -4.67 -10.59
N THR A 161 18.19 -4.11 -11.26
CA THR A 161 18.01 -2.95 -12.16
C THR A 161 17.11 -3.34 -13.35
N LEU A 162 17.38 -4.47 -14.00
CA LEU A 162 16.57 -4.98 -15.11
C LEU A 162 15.14 -5.28 -14.66
N PHE A 163 14.97 -5.86 -13.48
CA PHE A 163 13.65 -6.07 -12.88
C PHE A 163 12.91 -4.75 -12.67
N LEU A 164 13.55 -3.75 -12.08
CA LEU A 164 12.96 -2.43 -11.86
C LEU A 164 12.54 -1.76 -13.18
N LEU A 165 13.43 -1.75 -14.17
CA LEU A 165 13.18 -1.08 -15.46
C LEU A 165 12.25 -1.87 -16.37
N GLY A 166 12.24 -3.20 -16.27
CA GLY A 166 11.44 -4.10 -17.09
C GLY A 166 10.06 -4.43 -16.53
N THR A 167 9.67 -3.83 -15.41
CA THR A 167 8.35 -4.05 -14.80
C THR A 167 7.64 -2.73 -14.51
N ASN A 168 6.36 -2.81 -14.17
CA ASN A 168 5.58 -1.65 -13.78
C ASN A 168 6.05 -0.98 -12.47
N LEU A 169 7.05 -1.54 -11.78
CA LEU A 169 7.55 -0.98 -10.53
C LEU A 169 8.10 0.43 -10.73
N ILE A 170 8.89 0.66 -11.81
CA ILE A 170 9.41 2.01 -12.12
C ILE A 170 8.27 3.00 -12.38
N TYR A 171 7.22 2.58 -13.06
CA TYR A 171 6.06 3.41 -13.34
C TYR A 171 5.41 3.89 -12.03
N TYR A 172 5.16 2.98 -11.09
CA TYR A 172 4.57 3.31 -9.81
C TYR A 172 5.50 4.07 -8.87
N LEU A 173 6.82 3.92 -9.00
CA LEU A 173 7.78 4.71 -8.22
C LEU A 173 7.90 6.15 -8.69
N VAL A 174 7.70 6.40 -9.99
CA VAL A 174 8.03 7.68 -10.61
C VAL A 174 6.81 8.44 -11.08
N LYS A 175 5.87 7.79 -11.78
CA LYS A 175 4.76 8.45 -12.45
C LYS A 175 3.43 8.36 -11.72
N ASP A 176 3.19 7.30 -10.98
CA ASP A 176 1.89 7.04 -10.32
C ASP A 176 2.06 6.59 -8.87
N ALA A 177 2.84 7.36 -8.12
CA ALA A 177 3.37 7.01 -6.81
C ALA A 177 2.29 6.85 -5.73
N GLY A 178 1.20 7.59 -5.78
CA GLY A 178 0.13 7.56 -4.77
C GLY A 178 -0.73 6.30 -4.72
N LEU A 179 -0.52 5.32 -5.63
CA LEU A 179 -1.24 4.04 -5.65
C LEU A 179 -0.67 3.02 -4.65
N SER A 180 -1.46 2.00 -4.34
CA SER A 180 -1.12 0.95 -3.37
C SER A 180 0.01 -0.01 -3.79
N HIS A 181 0.49 0.06 -5.05
CA HIS A 181 1.45 -0.91 -5.61
C HIS A 181 2.81 -0.90 -4.91
N ASN A 182 3.39 0.27 -4.65
CA ASN A 182 4.68 0.40 -3.95
C ASN A 182 4.63 -0.13 -2.52
N TYR A 183 3.53 0.11 -1.83
CA TYR A 183 3.29 -0.38 -0.47
C TYR A 183 3.11 -1.91 -0.45
N SER A 184 2.36 -2.46 -1.42
CA SER A 184 2.24 -3.91 -1.60
C SER A 184 3.58 -4.56 -1.90
N PHE A 185 4.37 -3.99 -2.84
CA PHE A 185 5.70 -4.48 -3.17
C PHE A 185 6.62 -4.50 -1.95
N PHE A 186 6.66 -3.42 -1.19
CA PHE A 186 7.42 -3.36 0.07
C PHE A 186 7.02 -4.46 1.05
N LEU A 187 5.71 -4.60 1.32
CA LEU A 187 5.22 -5.56 2.31
C LEU A 187 5.42 -7.00 1.86
N VAL A 188 5.28 -7.31 0.56
CA VAL A 188 5.61 -8.62 0.01
C VAL A 188 7.11 -8.90 0.14
N ALA A 189 7.97 -7.95 -0.23
CA ALA A 189 9.42 -8.09 -0.07
C ALA A 189 9.82 -8.28 1.40
N LEU A 190 9.18 -7.56 2.31
CA LEU A 190 9.38 -7.69 3.75
C LEU A 190 8.92 -9.07 4.25
N LEU A 191 7.77 -9.55 3.80
CA LEU A 191 7.25 -10.86 4.14
C LEU A 191 8.20 -11.99 3.67
N VAL A 192 8.70 -11.91 2.44
CA VAL A 192 9.68 -12.87 1.90
C VAL A 192 10.98 -12.83 2.71
N TYR A 193 11.49 -11.64 3.02
CA TYR A 193 12.71 -11.49 3.79
C TYR A 193 12.61 -12.09 5.19
N PHE A 194 11.50 -11.82 5.90
CA PHE A 194 11.29 -12.29 7.26
C PHE A 194 10.73 -13.71 7.37
N LYS A 195 10.23 -14.30 6.29
CA LYS A 195 9.68 -15.66 6.31
C LYS A 195 10.61 -16.67 6.96
N THR A 196 11.87 -16.67 6.57
CA THR A 196 12.88 -17.59 7.12
C THR A 196 13.12 -17.40 8.62
N LEU A 197 12.91 -16.19 9.14
CA LEU A 197 13.11 -15.90 10.56
C LEU A 197 12.09 -16.63 11.45
N VAL A 198 10.86 -16.81 10.98
CA VAL A 198 9.82 -17.54 11.71
C VAL A 198 10.12 -19.04 11.67
N PHE A 199 10.41 -19.59 10.52
CA PHE A 199 10.65 -21.03 10.35
C PHE A 199 11.96 -21.47 10.98
N ASP A 200 13.01 -20.64 10.92
CA ASP A 200 14.33 -20.97 11.44
C ASP A 200 14.42 -20.81 12.96
N SER A 201 13.78 -19.80 13.55
CA SER A 201 13.98 -19.45 14.97
C SER A 201 12.76 -19.62 15.85
N GLN A 202 11.58 -19.64 15.28
CA GLN A 202 10.28 -19.80 15.96
C GLN A 202 10.06 -18.92 17.20
N LYS A 203 10.69 -17.72 17.24
CA LYS A 203 10.52 -16.78 18.35
C LYS A 203 9.15 -16.09 18.29
N THR A 204 8.52 -15.91 19.43
CA THR A 204 7.18 -15.25 19.54
C THR A 204 7.16 -13.88 18.86
N GLY A 205 8.22 -13.07 19.01
CA GLY A 205 8.33 -11.76 18.34
C GLY A 205 8.27 -11.83 16.82
N HIS A 206 8.70 -12.92 16.20
CA HIS A 206 8.61 -13.11 14.75
C HIS A 206 7.16 -13.34 14.29
N TYR A 207 6.34 -14.05 15.08
CA TYR A 207 4.92 -14.23 14.80
C TYR A 207 4.15 -12.91 14.94
N LEU A 208 4.48 -12.09 15.95
CA LEU A 208 3.89 -10.75 16.08
C LEU A 208 4.25 -9.86 14.87
N LEU A 209 5.52 -9.86 14.47
CA LEU A 209 5.97 -9.09 13.30
C LEU A 209 5.33 -9.59 12.00
N LEU A 210 5.21 -10.90 11.82
CA LEU A 210 4.49 -11.44 10.66
C LEU A 210 3.01 -11.06 10.68
N GLY A 211 2.35 -11.07 11.85
CA GLY A 211 0.99 -10.60 12.01
C GLY A 211 0.83 -9.14 11.56
N LEU A 212 1.79 -8.29 11.95
CA LEU A 212 1.85 -6.89 11.52
C LEU A 212 2.02 -6.77 10.00
N ILE A 213 2.98 -7.49 9.42
CA ILE A 213 3.24 -7.46 7.96
C ILE A 213 2.04 -7.95 7.18
N VAL A 214 1.47 -9.11 7.54
CA VAL A 214 0.33 -9.71 6.85
C VAL A 214 -0.93 -8.86 7.00
N GLY A 215 -1.20 -8.36 8.20
CA GLY A 215 -2.33 -7.47 8.45
C GLY A 215 -2.28 -6.20 7.60
N LEU A 216 -1.12 -5.52 7.55
CA LEU A 216 -0.91 -4.36 6.68
C LEU A 216 -0.99 -4.73 5.20
N LEU A 217 -0.42 -5.86 4.79
CA LEU A 217 -0.43 -6.33 3.41
C LEU A 217 -1.86 -6.51 2.88
N VAL A 218 -2.74 -7.13 3.67
CA VAL A 218 -4.15 -7.33 3.31
C VAL A 218 -4.93 -6.02 3.41
N LEU A 219 -4.63 -5.15 4.39
CA LEU A 219 -5.25 -3.81 4.48
C LEU A 219 -4.83 -2.87 3.34
N VAL A 220 -3.63 -3.01 2.79
CA VAL A 220 -3.22 -2.23 1.60
C VAL A 220 -4.03 -2.67 0.38
N ARG A 221 -4.20 -3.98 0.18
CA ARG A 221 -5.06 -4.55 -0.86
C ARG A 221 -5.53 -5.95 -0.43
N PRO A 222 -6.84 -6.22 -0.33
CA PRO A 222 -7.34 -7.53 0.09
C PRO A 222 -6.83 -8.70 -0.76
N ILE A 223 -6.65 -8.49 -2.07
CA ILE A 223 -6.12 -9.51 -2.99
C ILE A 223 -4.70 -9.97 -2.62
N ASN A 224 -3.94 -9.18 -1.87
CA ASN A 224 -2.60 -9.56 -1.44
C ASN A 224 -2.58 -10.78 -0.50
N VAL A 225 -3.73 -11.23 0.01
CA VAL A 225 -3.84 -12.50 0.76
C VAL A 225 -3.30 -13.68 -0.04
N VAL A 226 -3.34 -13.63 -1.37
CA VAL A 226 -2.77 -14.65 -2.27
C VAL A 226 -1.27 -14.84 -2.02
N PHE A 227 -0.52 -13.75 -1.78
CA PHE A 227 0.92 -13.83 -1.47
C PHE A 227 1.18 -14.52 -0.13
N VAL A 228 0.28 -14.37 0.84
CA VAL A 228 0.38 -15.07 2.13
C VAL A 228 0.25 -16.57 1.91
N GLY A 229 -0.75 -17.01 1.14
CA GLY A 229 -0.94 -18.40 0.78
C GLY A 229 0.27 -18.99 0.05
N LEU A 230 0.75 -18.32 -0.99
CA LEU A 230 1.93 -18.74 -1.75
C LEU A 230 3.16 -18.90 -0.84
N LEU A 231 3.41 -17.96 0.07
CA LEU A 231 4.58 -18.02 0.96
C LEU A 231 4.47 -19.10 2.03
N VAL A 232 3.29 -19.37 2.55
CA VAL A 232 3.07 -20.48 3.49
C VAL A 232 3.30 -21.82 2.82
N PHE A 233 2.86 -21.99 1.57
CA PHE A 233 2.97 -23.25 0.83
C PHE A 233 4.32 -23.42 0.09
N TRP A 234 5.14 -22.37 -0.02
CA TRP A 234 6.38 -22.39 -0.80
C TRP A 234 7.40 -23.46 -0.39
N ASP A 235 7.56 -23.69 0.92
CA ASP A 235 8.53 -24.65 1.46
C ASP A 235 7.89 -25.98 1.88
N LEU A 236 6.57 -26.12 1.72
CA LEU A 236 5.85 -27.29 2.17
C LEU A 236 5.87 -28.37 1.08
N GLN A 237 6.55 -29.46 1.38
CA GLN A 237 6.52 -30.64 0.51
C GLN A 237 5.21 -31.42 0.65
N ARG A 238 4.54 -31.30 1.79
CA ARG A 238 3.28 -32.01 2.08
C ARG A 238 2.31 -31.10 2.86
N PRO A 239 0.99 -31.17 2.59
CA PRO A 239 0.00 -30.40 3.36
C PRO A 239 0.01 -30.68 4.89
N ARG A 240 0.42 -31.88 5.28
CA ARG A 240 0.55 -32.29 6.68
C ARG A 240 1.59 -31.44 7.44
N ASP A 241 2.66 -31.01 6.76
CA ASP A 241 3.73 -30.20 7.39
C ASP A 241 3.18 -28.82 7.81
N ALA A 242 2.24 -28.24 7.04
CA ALA A 242 1.54 -27.01 7.40
C ALA A 242 0.70 -27.17 8.66
N ILE A 243 -0.05 -28.26 8.73
CA ILE A 243 -0.90 -28.58 9.89
C ILE A 243 -0.04 -28.77 11.12
N GLN A 244 1.06 -29.52 11.03
CA GLN A 244 1.99 -29.74 12.12
C GLN A 244 2.66 -28.44 12.59
N LEU A 245 3.06 -27.57 11.66
CA LEU A 245 3.63 -26.26 11.98
C LEU A 245 2.65 -25.39 12.78
N VAL A 246 1.39 -25.34 12.34
CA VAL A 246 0.36 -24.56 13.01
C VAL A 246 0.00 -25.16 14.37
N MET A 247 -0.27 -26.46 14.41
CA MET A 247 -0.69 -27.13 15.65
C MET A 247 0.42 -27.19 16.69
N GLY A 248 1.68 -27.39 16.27
CA GLY A 248 2.84 -27.40 17.15
C GLY A 248 3.14 -26.02 17.77
N ASN A 249 2.58 -24.94 17.24
CA ASN A 249 2.81 -23.55 17.69
C ASN A 249 1.52 -22.75 17.82
N LEU A 250 0.42 -23.41 18.17
CA LEU A 250 -0.92 -22.81 18.13
C LEU A 250 -1.02 -21.47 18.88
N ALA A 251 -0.43 -21.36 20.08
CA ALA A 251 -0.45 -20.12 20.85
C ALA A 251 0.20 -18.95 20.11
N ARG A 252 1.30 -19.19 19.37
CA ARG A 252 1.97 -18.15 18.57
C ARG A 252 1.16 -17.77 17.33
N TRP A 253 0.49 -18.74 16.70
CA TRP A 253 -0.43 -18.45 15.58
C TRP A 253 -1.69 -17.71 16.04
N LEU A 254 -2.17 -17.95 17.26
CA LEU A 254 -3.25 -17.14 17.84
C LEU A 254 -2.80 -15.70 18.11
N LEU A 255 -1.55 -15.49 18.58
CA LEU A 255 -0.98 -14.14 18.71
C LEU A 255 -0.85 -13.44 17.34
N PHE A 256 -0.36 -14.16 16.32
CA PHE A 256 -0.34 -13.67 14.94
C PHE A 256 -1.74 -13.22 14.49
N ALA A 257 -2.75 -14.09 14.64
CA ALA A 257 -4.13 -13.77 14.26
C ALA A 257 -4.69 -12.58 15.05
N GLY A 258 -4.36 -12.49 16.34
CA GLY A 258 -4.74 -11.35 17.20
C GLY A 258 -4.16 -10.02 16.68
N VAL A 259 -2.89 -9.99 16.27
CA VAL A 259 -2.26 -8.79 15.68
C VAL A 259 -2.94 -8.42 14.36
N VAL A 260 -3.19 -9.40 13.49
CA VAL A 260 -3.93 -9.16 12.23
C VAL A 260 -5.29 -8.55 12.53
N PHE A 261 -6.05 -9.14 13.46
CA PHE A 261 -7.37 -8.63 13.83
C PHE A 261 -7.32 -7.19 14.38
N LEU A 262 -6.36 -6.89 15.27
CA LEU A 262 -6.19 -5.55 15.83
C LEU A 262 -5.94 -4.50 14.73
N LEU A 263 -5.16 -4.83 13.71
CA LEU A 263 -4.91 -3.94 12.57
C LEU A 263 -6.16 -3.69 11.73
N PHE A 264 -7.11 -4.63 11.70
CA PHE A 264 -8.36 -4.46 10.98
C PHE A 264 -9.39 -3.60 11.73
N ILE A 265 -9.24 -3.37 13.04
CA ILE A 265 -10.21 -2.58 13.83
C ILE A 265 -10.50 -1.22 13.19
N PRO A 266 -9.52 -0.39 12.78
CA PRO A 266 -9.80 0.90 12.13
C PRO A 266 -10.67 0.75 10.87
N GLN A 267 -10.44 -0.29 10.06
CA GLN A 267 -11.22 -0.57 8.87
C GLN A 267 -12.66 -0.99 9.20
N LEU A 268 -12.83 -1.83 10.21
CA LEU A 268 -14.15 -2.27 10.68
C LEU A 268 -14.96 -1.09 11.24
N LEU A 269 -14.31 -0.21 12.03
CA LEU A 269 -14.94 1.00 12.54
C LEU A 269 -15.32 1.97 11.41
N TYR A 270 -14.48 2.10 10.39
CA TYR A 270 -14.80 2.88 9.20
C TYR A 270 -16.01 2.28 8.45
N TYR A 271 -16.09 0.97 8.28
CA TYR A 271 -17.25 0.33 7.65
C TYR A 271 -18.52 0.55 8.45
N GLN A 272 -18.46 0.45 9.78
CA GLN A 272 -19.59 0.77 10.65
C GLN A 272 -20.06 2.23 10.50
N TYR A 273 -19.11 3.17 10.37
CA TYR A 273 -19.38 4.57 10.12
C TYR A 273 -20.01 4.80 8.73
N ALA A 274 -19.41 4.27 7.67
CA ALA A 274 -19.78 4.55 6.29
C ALA A 274 -21.04 3.75 5.83
N PHE A 275 -21.17 2.50 6.27
CA PHE A 275 -22.22 1.58 5.80
C PHE A 275 -23.20 1.12 6.88
N GLY A 276 -22.92 1.38 8.16
CA GLY A 276 -23.73 0.91 9.28
C GLY A 276 -23.58 -0.58 9.60
N GLN A 277 -22.52 -1.22 9.10
CA GLN A 277 -22.16 -2.61 9.36
C GLN A 277 -20.65 -2.79 9.37
N TYR A 278 -20.11 -3.74 10.17
CA TYR A 278 -18.66 -3.92 10.34
C TYR A 278 -17.98 -4.59 9.14
N VAL A 279 -18.70 -5.35 8.34
CA VAL A 279 -18.16 -6.00 7.15
C VAL A 279 -19.00 -5.60 5.96
N ASN A 280 -18.35 -5.06 4.93
CA ASN A 280 -19.03 -4.62 3.72
C ASN A 280 -18.15 -4.82 2.50
N TYR A 281 -18.78 -5.17 1.37
CA TYR A 281 -18.14 -5.17 0.06
C TYR A 281 -18.22 -3.77 -0.54
N ALA A 282 -17.17 -2.99 -0.37
CA ALA A 282 -17.15 -1.56 -0.70
C ALA A 282 -17.19 -1.27 -2.23
N TYR A 283 -16.98 -2.28 -3.08
CA TYR A 283 -17.00 -2.13 -4.54
C TYR A 283 -18.42 -2.21 -5.14
N GLY A 284 -19.46 -2.44 -4.32
CA GLY A 284 -20.84 -2.45 -4.77
C GLY A 284 -21.10 -3.44 -5.92
N ASN A 285 -21.57 -2.93 -7.05
CA ASN A 285 -21.88 -3.73 -8.24
C ASN A 285 -20.69 -3.91 -9.21
N GLU A 286 -19.48 -3.49 -8.84
CA GLU A 286 -18.29 -3.74 -9.65
C GLU A 286 -18.01 -5.24 -9.73
N THR A 287 -18.23 -5.85 -10.90
CA THR A 287 -18.03 -7.29 -11.15
C THR A 287 -17.09 -7.52 -12.31
N PHE A 288 -16.55 -8.73 -12.41
CA PHE A 288 -15.74 -9.13 -13.56
C PHE A 288 -16.65 -9.50 -14.73
N LEU A 289 -16.95 -8.52 -15.60
CA LEU A 289 -17.86 -8.67 -16.75
C LEU A 289 -17.46 -9.81 -17.69
N PHE A 290 -16.17 -10.12 -17.79
CA PHE A 290 -15.63 -11.11 -18.71
C PHE A 290 -15.17 -12.41 -18.01
N TRP A 291 -15.66 -12.71 -16.81
CA TRP A 291 -15.25 -13.89 -16.06
C TRP A 291 -15.43 -15.19 -16.84
N LYS A 292 -16.56 -15.33 -17.57
CA LYS A 292 -16.86 -16.53 -18.38
C LYS A 292 -16.14 -16.57 -19.74
N ASN A 293 -15.62 -15.44 -20.22
CA ASN A 293 -14.88 -15.32 -21.49
C ASN A 293 -13.74 -14.28 -21.30
N PRO A 294 -12.69 -14.66 -20.58
CA PRO A 294 -11.58 -13.74 -20.29
C PRO A 294 -10.84 -13.37 -21.58
N LYS A 295 -10.67 -12.08 -21.82
CA LYS A 295 -9.99 -11.54 -23.00
C LYS A 295 -8.46 -11.65 -22.86
N LEU A 296 -7.93 -12.86 -22.68
CA LEU A 296 -6.51 -13.09 -22.39
C LEU A 296 -5.59 -12.54 -23.47
N ALA A 297 -5.89 -12.80 -24.75
CA ALA A 297 -5.10 -12.27 -25.85
C ALA A 297 -5.04 -10.73 -25.85
N HIS A 298 -6.16 -10.07 -25.52
CA HIS A 298 -6.21 -8.60 -25.43
C HIS A 298 -5.37 -8.08 -24.24
N VAL A 299 -5.41 -8.77 -23.09
CA VAL A 299 -4.61 -8.40 -21.92
C VAL A 299 -3.11 -8.55 -22.20
N PHE A 300 -2.69 -9.61 -22.89
CA PHE A 300 -1.27 -9.87 -23.12
C PHE A 300 -0.68 -9.14 -24.33
N PHE A 301 -1.46 -8.87 -25.36
CA PHE A 301 -0.94 -8.38 -26.65
C PHE A 301 -1.54 -7.06 -27.14
N ALA A 302 -2.50 -6.46 -26.43
CA ALA A 302 -3.04 -5.15 -26.83
C ALA A 302 -2.07 -4.03 -26.52
N PHE A 303 -1.88 -3.12 -27.47
CA PHE A 303 -0.99 -1.97 -27.33
C PHE A 303 -1.31 -1.06 -26.12
N GLN A 304 -2.59 -0.96 -25.74
CA GLN A 304 -3.02 -0.11 -24.62
C GLN A 304 -2.91 -0.78 -23.25
N ASN A 305 -3.04 -2.09 -23.17
CA ASN A 305 -3.11 -2.85 -21.91
C ASN A 305 -2.19 -4.08 -21.88
N GLY A 306 -1.49 -4.37 -22.98
CA GLY A 306 -0.50 -5.44 -23.09
C GLY A 306 0.91 -4.97 -22.70
N TRP A 307 1.84 -5.88 -22.78
CA TRP A 307 3.27 -5.66 -22.52
C TRP A 307 3.96 -4.96 -23.69
#